data_1d57024d590ad9bcf7f5c77529545382
#
_entry.id   1d57024d590ad9bcf7f5c77529545382
#
_cell.length_a   1.000
_cell.length_b   1.000
_cell.length_c   1.000
_cell.angle_alpha   90.00
_cell.angle_beta   90.00
_cell.angle_gamma   90.00
#
_symmetry.space_group_name_H-M   'P 1'
#
loop_
_entity.id
_entity.type
_entity.pdbx_description
1 polymer ?
#
loop_
_entity_poly.entity_id
_entity_poly.type
_entity_poly.pdbx_seq_one_letter_code
_entity_poly.pdbx_strand_id
1 'polypeptide(L)'
;NVRTMTGAVDAFKVLAGQDKNSERFISIHNQMQGEKPVVPAGSSVSPDSSLEYAIANGLRQIAAEATVRLLQTTEPAEIIDQILIPTLEKVGTRFEKGEIFLPQLIQSAGAAQAGFEEIRKMMTRSSQSGANLSKGKIVLATVRGDIHDIGKNIVKVVLENSGYQIIDLGKDVPIEVVRQAVLRENVKLVGLSALMTTTVKSMAETIRDLKSHSECRIMVGGAVLTKDYALSIGADYFAKDAKAAMDIAKKVFEE
;
A
#
# COMPACT_ATOMS: atom_id res chain seq x y z
N ASN A 1 -17.09 29.86 -21.96
CA ASN A 1 -15.63 29.97 -22.00
C ASN A 1 -15.10 29.33 -23.28
N VAL A 2 -14.58 30.13 -24.22
CA VAL A 2 -14.19 29.70 -25.58
C VAL A 2 -13.14 28.54 -25.52
N ARG A 3 -12.20 28.56 -24.58
CA ARG A 3 -11.18 27.51 -24.40
C ARG A 3 -11.77 26.14 -24.06
N THR A 4 -12.80 26.09 -23.21
CA THR A 4 -13.47 24.83 -22.84
C THR A 4 -14.25 24.24 -24.00
N MET A 5 -14.87 25.09 -24.83
CA MET A 5 -15.60 24.64 -26.02
C MET A 5 -14.66 24.10 -27.10
N THR A 6 -13.49 24.72 -27.30
CA THR A 6 -12.50 24.24 -28.29
C THR A 6 -11.98 22.85 -27.92
N GLY A 7 -11.63 22.64 -26.64
CA GLY A 7 -11.19 21.30 -26.18
C GLY A 7 -12.26 20.21 -26.34
N ALA A 8 -13.52 20.52 -26.10
CA ALA A 8 -14.64 19.60 -26.30
C ALA A 8 -14.86 19.25 -27.78
N VAL A 9 -14.73 20.22 -28.67
CA VAL A 9 -14.84 20.02 -30.13
C VAL A 9 -13.70 19.17 -30.65
N ASP A 10 -12.48 19.40 -30.19
CA ASP A 10 -11.32 18.60 -30.63
C ASP A 10 -11.36 17.17 -30.07
N ALA A 11 -11.82 16.96 -28.82
CA ALA A 11 -12.11 15.63 -28.30
C ALA A 11 -13.20 14.90 -29.12
N PHE A 12 -14.26 15.60 -29.52
CA PHE A 12 -15.30 15.04 -30.37
C PHE A 12 -14.77 14.62 -31.73
N LYS A 13 -13.86 15.39 -32.34
CA LYS A 13 -13.24 15.03 -33.64
C LYS A 13 -12.40 13.75 -33.55
N VAL A 14 -11.72 13.52 -32.43
CA VAL A 14 -11.02 12.26 -32.18
C VAL A 14 -12.00 11.09 -32.13
N LEU A 15 -13.07 11.22 -31.33
CA LEU A 15 -14.12 10.20 -31.21
C LEU A 15 -14.87 9.95 -32.51
N ALA A 16 -15.03 10.96 -33.35
CA ALA A 16 -15.67 10.87 -34.68
C ALA A 16 -14.71 10.36 -35.78
N GLY A 17 -13.47 10.00 -35.45
CA GLY A 17 -12.46 9.54 -36.40
C GLY A 17 -11.97 10.60 -37.39
N GLN A 18 -12.22 11.88 -37.11
CA GLN A 18 -11.86 13.02 -37.96
C GLN A 18 -10.45 13.55 -37.68
N ASP A 19 -9.82 13.13 -36.53
CA ASP A 19 -8.43 13.40 -36.19
C ASP A 19 -7.66 12.08 -36.17
N LYS A 20 -7.03 11.74 -37.31
CA LYS A 20 -6.26 10.49 -37.43
C LYS A 20 -5.09 10.48 -36.44
N ASN A 21 -5.00 9.42 -35.65
CA ASN A 21 -3.98 9.22 -34.60
C ASN A 21 -4.03 10.25 -33.46
N SER A 22 -5.11 11.03 -33.34
CA SER A 22 -5.25 12.07 -32.32
C SER A 22 -4.13 13.14 -32.33
N GLU A 23 -3.46 13.31 -33.45
CA GLU A 23 -2.25 14.18 -33.57
C GLU A 23 -2.58 15.64 -33.25
N ARG A 24 -3.71 16.13 -33.76
CA ARG A 24 -4.15 17.50 -33.52
C ARG A 24 -4.56 17.71 -32.05
N PHE A 25 -5.30 16.78 -31.50
CA PHE A 25 -5.72 16.81 -30.09
C PHE A 25 -4.50 16.80 -29.15
N ILE A 26 -3.53 15.92 -29.41
CA ILE A 26 -2.29 15.81 -28.63
C ILE A 26 -1.46 17.10 -28.76
N SER A 27 -1.32 17.66 -29.98
CA SER A 27 -0.57 18.90 -30.22
C SER A 27 -1.16 20.08 -29.44
N ILE A 28 -2.47 20.27 -29.48
CA ILE A 28 -3.16 21.35 -28.76
C ILE A 28 -3.09 21.14 -27.24
N HIS A 29 -3.24 19.91 -26.78
CA HIS A 29 -3.17 19.59 -25.34
C HIS A 29 -1.76 19.75 -24.79
N ASN A 30 -0.73 19.38 -25.55
CA ASN A 30 0.66 19.61 -25.15
C ASN A 30 1.05 21.09 -25.14
N GLN A 31 0.48 21.91 -26.03
CA GLN A 31 0.63 23.36 -25.98
C GLN A 31 -0.10 24.00 -24.77
N MET A 32 -1.21 23.40 -24.33
CA MET A 32 -1.94 23.85 -23.13
C MET A 32 -1.26 23.41 -21.82
N GLN A 33 -0.47 22.32 -21.84
CA GLN A 33 0.36 21.87 -20.71
C GLN A 33 1.68 22.65 -20.57
N GLY A 34 2.01 23.53 -21.51
CA GLY A 34 3.17 24.41 -21.42
C GLY A 34 3.07 25.53 -20.35
N GLU A 35 1.89 25.76 -19.77
CA GLU A 35 1.79 26.50 -18.52
C GLU A 35 2.03 25.52 -17.36
N LYS A 36 3.28 25.44 -16.88
CA LYS A 36 3.58 24.87 -15.56
C LYS A 36 2.55 25.41 -14.58
N PRO A 37 1.95 24.58 -13.71
CA PRO A 37 1.15 25.11 -12.62
C PRO A 37 2.04 26.14 -11.91
N VAL A 38 1.60 27.39 -11.88
CA VAL A 38 2.24 28.46 -11.12
C VAL A 38 2.12 28.06 -9.67
N VAL A 39 3.15 27.45 -9.16
CA VAL A 39 3.32 27.30 -7.71
C VAL A 39 3.51 28.72 -7.20
N PRO A 40 2.66 29.25 -6.31
CA PRO A 40 2.87 30.57 -5.74
C PRO A 40 4.25 30.59 -5.09
N ALA A 41 5.15 31.36 -5.64
CA ALA A 41 6.45 31.60 -5.01
C ALA A 41 6.19 32.35 -3.70
N GLY A 42 6.28 31.64 -2.57
CA GLY A 42 6.18 32.30 -1.27
C GLY A 42 5.62 31.53 -0.09
N SER A 43 5.35 30.23 -0.19
CA SER A 43 5.15 29.43 1.02
C SER A 43 6.33 28.49 1.19
N SER A 44 7.04 28.61 2.30
CA SER A 44 7.98 27.60 2.78
C SER A 44 7.18 26.32 3.06
N VAL A 45 7.08 25.48 2.02
CA VAL A 45 6.43 24.17 2.11
C VAL A 45 7.39 23.29 2.93
N SER A 46 6.95 22.85 4.10
CA SER A 46 7.70 21.87 4.88
C SER A 46 7.93 20.61 4.04
N PRO A 47 9.04 19.89 4.21
CA PRO A 47 9.33 18.66 3.46
C PRO A 47 8.17 17.66 3.48
N ASP A 48 7.43 17.60 4.59
CA ASP A 48 6.29 16.69 4.80
C ASP A 48 5.08 17.00 3.91
N SER A 49 4.78 18.30 3.73
CA SER A 49 3.66 18.71 2.86
C SER A 49 3.92 18.40 1.39
N SER A 50 5.17 18.23 0.97
CA SER A 50 5.53 17.90 -0.40
C SER A 50 5.20 16.43 -0.75
N LEU A 51 5.37 15.48 0.16
CA LEU A 51 5.03 14.06 -0.09
C LEU A 51 3.51 13.86 -0.07
N GLU A 52 2.80 14.42 0.92
CA GLU A 52 1.33 14.40 0.95
C GLU A 52 0.72 15.02 -0.33
N TYR A 53 1.22 16.17 -0.74
CA TYR A 53 0.77 16.83 -1.96
C TYR A 53 1.01 15.96 -3.20
N ALA A 54 2.19 15.37 -3.32
CA ALA A 54 2.55 14.52 -4.45
C ALA A 54 1.64 13.29 -4.54
N ILE A 55 1.34 12.65 -3.41
CA ILE A 55 0.43 11.50 -3.37
C ILE A 55 -1.00 11.93 -3.70
N ALA A 56 -1.52 12.98 -3.05
CA ALA A 56 -2.89 13.44 -3.26
C ALA A 56 -3.17 13.85 -4.72
N ASN A 57 -2.14 14.25 -5.47
CA ASN A 57 -2.22 14.66 -6.87
C ASN A 57 -1.66 13.60 -7.85
N GLY A 58 -1.30 12.41 -7.39
CA GLY A 58 -0.83 11.33 -8.24
C GLY A 58 0.55 11.56 -8.89
N LEU A 59 1.39 12.41 -8.31
CA LEU A 59 2.69 12.83 -8.86
C LEU A 59 3.79 11.85 -8.47
N ARG A 60 3.84 10.71 -9.16
CA ARG A 60 4.67 9.55 -8.83
C ARG A 60 6.16 9.89 -8.65
N GLN A 61 6.74 10.66 -9.57
CA GLN A 61 8.17 11.01 -9.52
C GLN A 61 8.47 11.93 -8.34
N ILE A 62 7.62 12.95 -8.11
CA ILE A 62 7.77 13.89 -7.00
C ILE A 62 7.62 13.17 -5.66
N ALA A 63 6.70 12.20 -5.56
CA ALA A 63 6.52 11.39 -4.36
C ALA A 63 7.78 10.56 -4.05
N ALA A 64 8.39 9.93 -5.05
CA ALA A 64 9.66 9.21 -4.88
C ALA A 64 10.78 10.13 -4.40
N GLU A 65 10.98 11.28 -5.05
CA GLU A 65 12.01 12.25 -4.68
C GLU A 65 11.79 12.85 -3.29
N ALA A 66 10.52 13.17 -2.93
CA ALA A 66 10.18 13.67 -1.60
C ALA A 66 10.46 12.61 -0.53
N THR A 67 10.15 11.36 -0.80
CA THR A 67 10.44 10.24 0.12
C THR A 67 11.94 10.08 0.33
N VAL A 68 12.77 10.15 -0.73
CA VAL A 68 14.24 10.08 -0.61
C VAL A 68 14.77 11.21 0.26
N ARG A 69 14.22 12.43 0.14
CA ARG A 69 14.61 13.55 1.02
C ARG A 69 14.22 13.31 2.48
N LEU A 70 13.00 12.85 2.74
CA LEU A 70 12.51 12.56 4.09
C LEU A 70 13.34 11.46 4.77
N LEU A 71 13.75 10.44 4.02
CA LEU A 71 14.58 9.35 4.52
C LEU A 71 15.98 9.78 5.01
N GLN A 72 16.40 11.02 4.76
CA GLN A 72 17.64 11.57 5.30
C GLN A 72 17.53 12.01 6.77
N THR A 73 16.31 12.30 7.23
CA THR A 73 16.06 12.90 8.55
C THR A 73 14.98 12.20 9.36
N THR A 74 14.21 11.31 8.73
CA THR A 74 13.02 10.67 9.32
C THR A 74 13.11 9.16 9.14
N GLU A 75 12.75 8.43 10.18
CA GLU A 75 12.72 6.97 10.14
C GLU A 75 11.68 6.44 9.14
N PRO A 76 12.00 5.37 8.38
CA PRO A 76 11.10 4.79 7.40
C PRO A 76 9.69 4.49 7.90
N ALA A 77 9.58 3.93 9.11
CA ALA A 77 8.29 3.60 9.73
C ALA A 77 7.44 4.85 10.00
N GLU A 78 8.08 5.93 10.40
CA GLU A 78 7.40 7.20 10.68
C GLU A 78 6.85 7.84 9.40
N ILE A 79 7.59 7.79 8.29
CA ILE A 79 7.10 8.25 6.98
C ILE A 79 5.86 7.44 6.54
N ILE A 80 5.88 6.13 6.78
CA ILE A 80 4.75 5.25 6.45
C ILE A 80 3.53 5.61 7.29
N ASP A 81 3.67 5.63 8.60
CA ASP A 81 2.56 5.72 9.55
C ASP A 81 1.98 7.15 9.65
N GLN A 82 2.82 8.17 9.47
CA GLN A 82 2.38 9.57 9.63
C GLN A 82 2.05 10.27 8.30
N ILE A 83 2.61 9.80 7.18
CA ILE A 83 2.42 10.48 5.89
C ILE A 83 1.72 9.59 4.87
N LEU A 84 2.29 8.41 4.53
CA LEU A 84 1.77 7.58 3.45
C LEU A 84 0.36 7.07 3.72
N ILE A 85 0.16 6.41 4.88
CA ILE A 85 -1.13 5.83 5.25
C ILE A 85 -2.21 6.91 5.41
N PRO A 86 -2.01 7.97 6.22
CA PRO A 86 -3.03 9.00 6.40
C PRO A 86 -3.39 9.73 5.10
N THR A 87 -2.42 9.91 4.20
CA THR A 87 -2.69 10.54 2.90
C THR A 87 -3.55 9.66 2.02
N LEU A 88 -3.28 8.35 1.96
CA LEU A 88 -4.12 7.40 1.22
C LEU A 88 -5.54 7.30 1.79
N GLU A 89 -5.70 7.35 3.11
CA GLU A 89 -7.01 7.39 3.76
C GLU A 89 -7.80 8.65 3.38
N LYS A 90 -7.14 9.83 3.38
CA LYS A 90 -7.75 11.09 2.91
C LYS A 90 -8.18 10.99 1.45
N VAL A 91 -7.34 10.40 0.58
CA VAL A 91 -7.66 10.19 -0.84
C VAL A 91 -8.83 9.21 -1.00
N GLY A 92 -8.85 8.10 -0.25
CA GLY A 92 -9.95 7.15 -0.23
C GLY A 92 -11.28 7.80 0.18
N THR A 93 -11.27 8.60 1.25
CA THR A 93 -12.45 9.37 1.71
C THR A 93 -12.96 10.34 0.65
N ARG A 94 -12.07 11.03 -0.07
CA ARG A 94 -12.46 11.92 -1.17
C ARG A 94 -13.11 11.18 -2.33
N PHE A 95 -12.63 9.97 -2.63
CA PHE A 95 -13.23 9.11 -3.64
C PHE A 95 -14.63 8.65 -3.21
N GLU A 96 -14.82 8.20 -1.97
CA GLU A 96 -16.11 7.80 -1.42
C GLU A 96 -17.15 8.94 -1.46
N LYS A 97 -16.69 10.18 -1.21
CA LYS A 97 -17.53 11.40 -1.33
C LYS A 97 -17.77 11.86 -2.77
N GLY A 98 -17.19 11.19 -3.77
CA GLY A 98 -17.31 11.61 -5.18
C GLY A 98 -16.54 12.88 -5.54
N GLU A 99 -15.62 13.34 -4.70
CA GLU A 99 -14.79 14.54 -4.94
C GLU A 99 -13.67 14.25 -5.97
N ILE A 100 -13.27 13.01 -6.10
CA ILE A 100 -12.31 12.52 -7.10
C ILE A 100 -12.85 11.28 -7.79
N PHE A 101 -12.36 11.02 -9.02
CA PHE A 101 -12.75 9.88 -9.83
C PHE A 101 -11.72 8.74 -9.76
N LEU A 102 -12.12 7.54 -10.17
CA LEU A 102 -11.27 6.34 -10.14
C LEU A 102 -9.87 6.52 -10.75
N PRO A 103 -9.68 7.20 -11.90
CA PRO A 103 -8.34 7.46 -12.43
C PRO A 103 -7.43 8.24 -11.46
N GLN A 104 -7.97 9.23 -10.75
CA GLN A 104 -7.21 10.02 -9.76
C GLN A 104 -6.84 9.18 -8.55
N LEU A 105 -7.75 8.32 -8.07
CA LEU A 105 -7.47 7.36 -7.01
C LEU A 105 -6.32 6.41 -7.40
N ILE A 106 -6.34 5.87 -8.62
CA ILE A 106 -5.29 4.98 -9.15
C ILE A 106 -3.94 5.73 -9.25
N GLN A 107 -3.95 6.97 -9.71
CA GLN A 107 -2.75 7.79 -9.79
C GLN A 107 -2.16 8.09 -8.41
N SER A 108 -3.00 8.42 -7.43
CA SER A 108 -2.58 8.66 -6.04
C SER A 108 -1.99 7.39 -5.41
N ALA A 109 -2.62 6.23 -5.62
CA ALA A 109 -2.09 4.95 -5.17
C ALA A 109 -0.73 4.63 -5.81
N GLY A 110 -0.57 4.92 -7.11
CA GLY A 110 0.70 4.77 -7.83
C GLY A 110 1.80 5.70 -7.31
N ALA A 111 1.46 6.92 -6.90
CA ALA A 111 2.40 7.85 -6.30
C ALA A 111 2.85 7.39 -4.90
N ALA A 112 1.93 6.93 -4.07
CA ALA A 112 2.26 6.34 -2.76
C ALA A 112 3.14 5.10 -2.91
N GLN A 113 2.84 4.24 -3.90
CA GLN A 113 3.66 3.07 -4.20
C GLN A 113 5.09 3.44 -4.58
N ALA A 114 5.29 4.53 -5.34
CA ALA A 114 6.63 5.00 -5.70
C ALA A 114 7.43 5.47 -4.47
N GLY A 115 6.78 6.19 -3.55
CA GLY A 115 7.40 6.54 -2.26
C GLY A 115 7.77 5.30 -1.45
N PHE A 116 6.87 4.34 -1.38
CA PHE A 116 7.10 3.08 -0.68
C PHE A 116 8.28 2.27 -1.25
N GLU A 117 8.45 2.25 -2.58
CA GLU A 117 9.58 1.60 -3.22
C GLU A 117 10.93 2.21 -2.82
N GLU A 118 11.01 3.54 -2.63
CA GLU A 118 12.23 4.19 -2.16
C GLU A 118 12.54 3.81 -0.71
N ILE A 119 11.52 3.77 0.16
CA ILE A 119 11.68 3.26 1.53
C ILE A 119 12.23 1.83 1.50
N ARG A 120 11.64 0.95 0.70
CA ARG A 120 12.08 -0.44 0.56
C ARG A 120 13.53 -0.56 0.10
N LYS A 121 13.95 0.23 -0.90
CA LYS A 121 15.32 0.24 -1.40
C LYS A 121 16.31 0.63 -0.31
N MET A 122 16.02 1.65 0.48
CA MET A 122 16.87 2.07 1.60
C MET A 122 16.98 0.97 2.65
N MET A 123 15.85 0.41 3.05
CA MET A 123 15.79 -0.64 4.07
C MET A 123 16.53 -1.92 3.63
N THR A 124 16.44 -2.31 2.37
CA THR A 124 17.15 -3.47 1.81
C THR A 124 18.67 -3.25 1.80
N ARG A 125 19.13 -2.03 1.57
CA ARG A 125 20.56 -1.69 1.60
C ARG A 125 21.15 -1.78 3.00
N SER A 126 20.41 -1.41 4.03
CA SER A 126 20.85 -1.52 5.44
C SER A 126 20.87 -2.96 5.95
N SER A 127 20.08 -3.86 5.36
CA SER A 127 20.01 -5.28 5.76
C SER A 127 21.16 -6.15 5.21
N GLN A 128 21.99 -5.66 4.28
CA GLN A 128 23.12 -6.42 3.72
C GLN A 128 24.38 -6.43 4.62
N SER A 129 24.36 -5.79 5.77
CA SER A 129 25.46 -5.74 6.73
C SER A 129 25.21 -6.64 7.93
N GLY A 130 25.22 -7.95 7.73
CA GLY A 130 25.22 -8.90 8.82
C GLY A 130 24.58 -10.24 8.47
N ALA A 131 25.36 -11.32 8.52
CA ALA A 131 24.86 -12.68 8.57
C ALA A 131 24.05 -12.84 9.87
N ASN A 132 22.78 -12.56 9.85
CA ASN A 132 21.93 -12.65 11.04
C ASN A 132 21.14 -13.95 11.00
N LEU A 133 21.33 -14.76 12.04
CA LEU A 133 20.37 -15.76 12.46
C LEU A 133 18.98 -15.10 12.49
N SER A 134 18.09 -15.56 11.60
CA SER A 134 16.71 -15.06 11.56
C SER A 134 16.06 -15.25 12.94
N LYS A 135 15.39 -14.22 13.45
CA LYS A 135 14.62 -14.31 14.69
C LYS A 135 13.45 -15.30 14.62
N GLY A 136 13.05 -15.64 13.41
CA GLY A 136 11.98 -16.59 13.12
C GLY A 136 11.39 -16.40 11.74
N LYS A 137 10.55 -17.37 11.32
CA LYS A 137 9.85 -17.33 10.02
C LYS A 137 8.39 -16.92 10.21
N ILE A 138 7.90 -16.05 9.33
CA ILE A 138 6.51 -15.58 9.32
C ILE A 138 5.95 -15.72 7.91
N VAL A 139 4.77 -16.32 7.77
CA VAL A 139 4.03 -16.35 6.51
C VAL A 139 3.12 -15.12 6.44
N LEU A 140 3.11 -14.42 5.30
CA LEU A 140 2.18 -13.34 5.02
C LEU A 140 1.37 -13.65 3.77
N ALA A 141 0.06 -13.39 3.82
CA ALA A 141 -0.84 -13.58 2.68
C ALA A 141 -1.98 -12.55 2.70
N THR A 142 -2.35 -12.05 1.53
CA THR A 142 -3.66 -11.41 1.33
C THR A 142 -4.65 -12.49 0.94
N VAL A 143 -5.76 -12.58 1.67
CA VAL A 143 -6.70 -13.70 1.57
C VAL A 143 -7.34 -13.81 0.19
N ARG A 144 -7.86 -15.00 -0.13
CA ARG A 144 -8.54 -15.30 -1.39
C ARG A 144 -9.66 -14.28 -1.67
N GLY A 145 -9.69 -13.79 -2.92
CA GLY A 145 -10.63 -12.80 -3.40
C GLY A 145 -10.20 -11.35 -3.14
N ASP A 146 -9.09 -11.12 -2.40
CA ASP A 146 -8.59 -9.78 -2.12
C ASP A 146 -7.26 -9.53 -2.86
N ILE A 147 -7.22 -8.42 -3.61
CA ILE A 147 -6.05 -8.01 -4.39
C ILE A 147 -5.28 -6.84 -3.74
N HIS A 148 -5.75 -6.34 -2.62
CA HIS A 148 -5.19 -5.18 -1.93
C HIS A 148 -4.06 -5.61 -1.01
N ASP A 149 -2.83 -5.50 -1.44
CA ASP A 149 -1.66 -6.00 -0.73
C ASP A 149 -0.68 -4.90 -0.24
N ILE A 150 -0.99 -3.63 -0.44
CA ILE A 150 -0.12 -2.52 -0.01
C ILE A 150 0.16 -2.60 1.49
N GLY A 151 -0.87 -2.73 2.33
CA GLY A 151 -0.72 -2.84 3.77
C GLY A 151 0.11 -4.06 4.19
N LYS A 152 -0.12 -5.22 3.56
CA LYS A 152 0.68 -6.43 3.78
C LYS A 152 2.16 -6.21 3.41
N ASN A 153 2.42 -5.52 2.31
CA ASN A 153 3.78 -5.26 1.86
C ASN A 153 4.53 -4.28 2.79
N ILE A 154 3.82 -3.35 3.42
CA ILE A 154 4.36 -2.50 4.48
C ILE A 154 4.77 -3.35 5.69
N VAL A 155 3.86 -4.19 6.18
CA VAL A 155 4.11 -5.11 7.30
C VAL A 155 5.30 -6.03 6.99
N LYS A 156 5.37 -6.59 5.78
CA LYS A 156 6.50 -7.39 5.31
C LYS A 156 7.83 -6.69 5.52
N VAL A 157 7.96 -5.47 5.00
CA VAL A 157 9.21 -4.71 5.06
C VAL A 157 9.61 -4.40 6.49
N VAL A 158 8.67 -4.00 7.34
CA VAL A 158 8.93 -3.71 8.76
C VAL A 158 9.41 -4.97 9.50
N LEU A 159 8.79 -6.12 9.25
CA LEU A 159 9.18 -7.39 9.85
C LEU A 159 10.54 -7.88 9.35
N GLU A 160 10.83 -7.79 8.04
CA GLU A 160 12.14 -8.13 7.45
C GLU A 160 13.26 -7.30 8.10
N ASN A 161 13.04 -6.00 8.28
CA ASN A 161 14.03 -5.13 8.95
C ASN A 161 14.17 -5.39 10.45
N SER A 162 13.13 -5.94 11.08
CA SER A 162 13.20 -6.38 12.47
C SER A 162 13.92 -7.73 12.63
N GLY A 163 14.41 -8.33 11.52
CA GLY A 163 15.22 -9.55 11.52
C GLY A 163 14.41 -10.83 11.37
N TYR A 164 13.15 -10.77 10.92
CA TYR A 164 12.34 -11.95 10.63
C TYR A 164 12.49 -12.36 9.16
N GLN A 165 12.46 -13.66 8.89
CA GLN A 165 12.35 -14.19 7.54
C GLN A 165 10.89 -14.23 7.10
N ILE A 166 10.54 -13.51 6.05
CA ILE A 166 9.16 -13.43 5.57
C ILE A 166 8.96 -14.32 4.35
N ILE A 167 7.93 -15.17 4.44
CA ILE A 167 7.42 -16.00 3.35
C ILE A 167 6.15 -15.33 2.85
N ASP A 168 6.30 -14.46 1.86
CA ASP A 168 5.20 -13.72 1.27
C ASP A 168 4.53 -14.52 0.16
N LEU A 169 3.28 -14.92 0.38
CA LEU A 169 2.50 -15.70 -0.58
C LEU A 169 1.79 -14.81 -1.62
N GLY A 170 1.87 -13.48 -1.46
CA GLY A 170 1.23 -12.53 -2.38
C GLY A 170 -0.22 -12.22 -2.01
N LYS A 171 -1.05 -12.06 -3.03
CA LYS A 171 -2.46 -11.66 -2.94
C LYS A 171 -3.37 -12.69 -3.59
N ASP A 172 -4.67 -12.65 -3.24
CA ASP A 172 -5.68 -13.60 -3.71
C ASP A 172 -5.25 -15.06 -3.45
N VAL A 173 -4.74 -15.32 -2.24
CA VAL A 173 -4.10 -16.60 -1.91
C VAL A 173 -5.14 -17.62 -1.48
N PRO A 174 -5.23 -18.78 -2.16
CA PRO A 174 -6.09 -19.88 -1.74
C PRO A 174 -5.72 -20.43 -0.36
N ILE A 175 -6.73 -20.91 0.39
CA ILE A 175 -6.57 -21.44 1.76
C ILE A 175 -5.54 -22.55 1.80
N GLU A 176 -5.58 -23.47 0.85
CA GLU A 176 -4.69 -24.63 0.74
C GLU A 176 -3.23 -24.20 0.59
N VAL A 177 -2.98 -23.10 -0.15
CA VAL A 177 -1.63 -22.58 -0.35
C VAL A 177 -1.06 -22.02 0.94
N VAL A 178 -1.90 -21.27 1.71
CA VAL A 178 -1.50 -20.76 3.02
C VAL A 178 -1.19 -21.91 3.96
N ARG A 179 -2.07 -22.91 4.06
CA ARG A 179 -1.87 -24.09 4.90
C ARG A 179 -0.60 -24.84 4.55
N GLN A 180 -0.38 -25.13 3.26
CA GLN A 180 0.82 -25.83 2.80
C GLN A 180 2.10 -25.08 3.14
N ALA A 181 2.11 -23.76 2.98
CA ALA A 181 3.26 -22.93 3.35
C ALA A 181 3.53 -22.97 4.86
N VAL A 182 2.49 -22.88 5.67
CA VAL A 182 2.58 -22.94 7.14
C VAL A 182 3.18 -24.28 7.60
N LEU A 183 2.66 -25.39 7.07
CA LEU A 183 3.11 -26.74 7.44
C LEU A 183 4.54 -27.02 6.94
N ARG A 184 4.82 -26.68 5.68
CA ARG A 184 6.15 -26.90 5.08
C ARG A 184 7.25 -26.13 5.80
N GLU A 185 7.01 -24.90 6.13
CA GLU A 185 8.00 -24.02 6.74
C GLU A 185 8.00 -24.05 8.27
N ASN A 186 7.03 -24.77 8.87
CA ASN A 186 6.84 -24.88 10.31
C ASN A 186 6.88 -23.52 11.03
N VAL A 187 6.07 -22.58 10.56
CA VAL A 187 6.08 -21.20 11.08
C VAL A 187 5.28 -21.07 12.37
N LYS A 188 5.74 -20.21 13.27
CA LYS A 188 5.02 -19.89 14.52
C LYS A 188 3.96 -18.81 14.33
N LEU A 189 4.10 -17.95 13.32
CA LEU A 189 3.20 -16.80 13.10
C LEU A 189 2.80 -16.70 11.62
N VAL A 190 1.50 -16.48 11.40
CA VAL A 190 0.91 -16.19 10.10
C VAL A 190 0.24 -14.82 10.18
N GLY A 191 0.49 -13.96 9.20
CA GLY A 191 -0.22 -12.69 9.02
C GLY A 191 -1.15 -12.76 7.81
N LEU A 192 -2.45 -12.51 8.02
CA LEU A 192 -3.45 -12.46 6.97
C LEU A 192 -3.98 -11.02 6.81
N SER A 193 -4.15 -10.57 5.58
CA SER A 193 -4.73 -9.25 5.29
C SER A 193 -6.01 -9.35 4.45
N ALA A 194 -6.97 -8.45 4.73
CA ALA A 194 -8.16 -8.22 3.92
C ALA A 194 -8.56 -6.74 3.98
N LEU A 195 -8.88 -6.14 2.84
CA LEU A 195 -9.28 -4.74 2.75
C LEU A 195 -10.77 -4.57 2.43
N MET A 196 -11.45 -5.61 1.95
CA MET A 196 -12.86 -5.57 1.60
C MET A 196 -13.70 -6.39 2.58
N THR A 197 -14.91 -5.90 2.93
CA THR A 197 -15.85 -6.62 3.78
C THR A 197 -16.25 -7.97 3.18
N THR A 198 -16.31 -8.07 1.84
CA THR A 198 -16.61 -9.31 1.11
C THR A 198 -15.55 -10.38 1.27
N THR A 199 -14.29 -10.02 1.53
CA THR A 199 -13.16 -10.96 1.66
C THR A 199 -12.90 -11.39 3.09
N VAL A 200 -13.53 -10.74 4.07
CA VAL A 200 -13.43 -11.11 5.49
C VAL A 200 -13.95 -12.53 5.76
N LYS A 201 -14.94 -12.99 5.00
CA LYS A 201 -15.42 -14.38 5.09
C LYS A 201 -14.30 -15.37 4.72
N SER A 202 -13.58 -15.10 3.65
CA SER A 202 -12.43 -15.91 3.23
C SER A 202 -11.31 -15.91 4.29
N MET A 203 -11.10 -14.79 4.98
CA MET A 203 -10.18 -14.72 6.11
C MET A 203 -10.62 -15.66 7.25
N ALA A 204 -11.89 -15.62 7.64
CA ALA A 204 -12.43 -16.48 8.69
C ALA A 204 -12.34 -17.98 8.34
N GLU A 205 -12.55 -18.32 7.06
CA GLU A 205 -12.36 -19.69 6.55
C GLU A 205 -10.89 -20.12 6.63
N THR A 206 -9.97 -19.24 6.23
CA THR A 206 -8.52 -19.49 6.32
C THR A 206 -8.06 -19.69 7.77
N ILE A 207 -8.53 -18.86 8.70
CA ILE A 207 -8.22 -19.00 10.14
C ILE A 207 -8.69 -20.34 10.66
N ARG A 208 -9.94 -20.73 10.35
CA ARG A 208 -10.52 -22.01 10.81
C ARG A 208 -9.72 -23.20 10.28
N ASP A 209 -9.34 -23.17 9.00
CA ASP A 209 -8.55 -24.22 8.39
C ASP A 209 -7.16 -24.32 9.05
N LEU A 210 -6.47 -23.22 9.24
CA LEU A 210 -5.15 -23.20 9.89
C LEU A 210 -5.22 -23.75 11.33
N LYS A 211 -6.22 -23.34 12.12
CA LYS A 211 -6.39 -23.83 13.50
C LYS A 211 -6.72 -25.33 13.60
N SER A 212 -7.27 -25.90 12.53
CA SER A 212 -7.53 -27.34 12.47
C SER A 212 -6.30 -28.16 12.10
N HIS A 213 -5.24 -27.53 11.53
CA HIS A 213 -4.11 -28.26 10.97
C HIS A 213 -2.75 -27.84 11.53
N SER A 214 -2.69 -26.77 12.33
CA SER A 214 -1.44 -26.25 12.88
C SER A 214 -1.66 -25.52 14.21
N GLU A 215 -0.60 -25.38 14.99
CA GLU A 215 -0.58 -24.63 16.23
C GLU A 215 -0.02 -23.21 16.05
N CYS A 216 0.12 -22.74 14.80
CA CYS A 216 0.64 -21.40 14.54
C CYS A 216 -0.29 -20.32 15.10
N ARG A 217 0.30 -19.22 15.55
CA ARG A 217 -0.46 -18.02 15.91
C ARG A 217 -0.86 -17.26 14.65
N ILE A 218 -2.06 -16.70 14.68
CA ILE A 218 -2.65 -16.00 13.53
C ILE A 218 -2.86 -14.54 13.88
N MET A 219 -2.17 -13.67 13.17
CA MET A 219 -2.33 -12.22 13.20
C MET A 219 -3.13 -11.79 11.97
N VAL A 220 -4.10 -10.91 12.16
CA VAL A 220 -4.87 -10.34 11.05
C VAL A 220 -4.79 -8.83 11.03
N GLY A 221 -4.88 -8.25 9.83
CA GLY A 221 -4.89 -6.80 9.61
C GLY A 221 -5.70 -6.42 8.38
N GLY A 222 -6.06 -5.15 8.32
CA GLY A 222 -6.81 -4.55 7.20
C GLY A 222 -7.83 -3.53 7.68
N ALA A 223 -8.09 -2.51 6.86
CA ALA A 223 -8.90 -1.34 7.24
C ALA A 223 -10.37 -1.66 7.58
N VAL A 224 -10.90 -2.80 7.11
CA VAL A 224 -12.29 -3.23 7.40
C VAL A 224 -12.43 -4.01 8.70
N LEU A 225 -11.32 -4.29 9.39
CA LEU A 225 -11.31 -5.09 10.60
C LEU A 225 -11.28 -4.22 11.86
N THR A 226 -12.04 -4.63 12.86
CA THR A 226 -11.89 -4.17 14.23
C THR A 226 -11.26 -5.27 15.07
N LYS A 227 -10.67 -4.91 16.21
CA LYS A 227 -10.06 -5.88 17.13
C LYS A 227 -11.07 -6.94 17.57
N ASP A 228 -12.28 -6.50 17.95
CA ASP A 228 -13.32 -7.41 18.46
C ASP A 228 -13.78 -8.39 17.38
N TYR A 229 -13.93 -7.90 16.15
CA TYR A 229 -14.28 -8.75 15.02
C TYR A 229 -13.16 -9.74 14.68
N ALA A 230 -11.91 -9.30 14.65
CA ALA A 230 -10.75 -10.14 14.40
C ALA A 230 -10.67 -11.32 15.40
N LEU A 231 -10.86 -11.03 16.69
CA LEU A 231 -10.89 -12.07 17.73
C LEU A 231 -12.11 -12.98 17.58
N SER A 232 -13.27 -12.45 17.21
CA SER A 232 -14.50 -13.25 17.05
C SER A 232 -14.43 -14.27 15.91
N ILE A 233 -13.66 -13.99 14.86
CA ILE A 233 -13.41 -14.93 13.76
C ILE A 233 -12.28 -15.93 14.05
N GLY A 234 -11.68 -15.85 15.25
CA GLY A 234 -10.70 -16.79 15.75
C GLY A 234 -9.24 -16.39 15.55
N ALA A 235 -8.92 -15.16 15.15
CA ALA A 235 -7.56 -14.68 15.14
C ALA A 235 -6.98 -14.57 16.56
N ASP A 236 -5.68 -14.82 16.71
CA ASP A 236 -5.00 -14.66 18.00
C ASP A 236 -4.63 -13.19 18.26
N TYR A 237 -4.34 -12.46 17.18
CA TYR A 237 -3.91 -11.07 17.25
C TYR A 237 -4.52 -10.22 16.14
N PHE A 238 -4.72 -8.93 16.45
CA PHE A 238 -5.09 -7.89 15.50
C PHE A 238 -4.00 -6.83 15.40
N ALA A 239 -3.44 -6.65 14.21
CA ALA A 239 -2.48 -5.60 13.91
C ALA A 239 -3.19 -4.46 13.16
N LYS A 240 -3.41 -3.34 13.83
CA LYS A 240 -4.00 -2.15 13.22
C LYS A 240 -3.06 -1.44 12.23
N ASP A 241 -1.75 -1.61 12.43
CA ASP A 241 -0.67 -0.99 11.66
C ASP A 241 0.59 -1.87 11.65
N ALA A 242 1.61 -1.45 10.93
CA ALA A 242 2.85 -2.20 10.80
C ALA A 242 3.65 -2.28 12.12
N LYS A 243 3.55 -1.26 12.97
CA LYS A 243 4.17 -1.27 14.30
C LYS A 243 3.53 -2.31 15.20
N ALA A 244 2.19 -2.36 15.23
CA ALA A 244 1.47 -3.38 15.97
C ALA A 244 1.83 -4.80 15.49
N ALA A 245 2.00 -5.00 14.18
CA ALA A 245 2.45 -6.28 13.62
C ALA A 245 3.85 -6.67 14.12
N MET A 246 4.77 -5.72 14.17
CA MET A 246 6.11 -5.92 14.72
C MET A 246 6.07 -6.30 16.22
N ASP A 247 5.29 -5.57 17.02
CA ASP A 247 5.15 -5.84 18.46
C ASP A 247 4.55 -7.24 18.71
N ILE A 248 3.59 -7.66 17.89
CA ILE A 248 3.00 -9.01 17.93
C ILE A 248 4.07 -10.07 17.58
N ALA A 249 4.83 -9.86 16.50
CA ALA A 249 5.88 -10.79 16.12
C ALA A 249 6.91 -10.93 17.24
N LYS A 250 7.36 -9.81 17.84
CA LYS A 250 8.27 -9.82 18.97
C LYS A 250 7.73 -10.67 20.13
N LYS A 251 6.48 -10.46 20.50
CA LYS A 251 5.81 -11.23 21.54
C LYS A 251 5.80 -12.74 21.24
N VAL A 252 5.42 -13.14 20.02
CA VAL A 252 5.29 -14.57 19.63
C VAL A 252 6.64 -15.30 19.58
N PHE A 253 7.73 -14.60 19.29
CA PHE A 253 9.05 -15.23 19.15
C PHE A 253 9.94 -15.08 20.39
N GLU A 254 9.60 -14.20 21.35
CA GLU A 254 10.29 -14.06 22.63
C GLU A 254 9.62 -14.85 23.76
N GLU A 255 8.38 -15.36 23.56
CA GLU A 255 7.71 -16.38 24.39
C GLU A 255 8.21 -17.78 24.05
#